data_9c13d23ca9087b363112fe1e6ee25279
#
_entry.id   9c13d23ca9087b363112fe1e6ee25279
#
_cell.length_a   1.000
_cell.length_b   1.000
_cell.length_c   1.000
_cell.angle_alpha   90.00
_cell.angle_beta   90.00
_cell.angle_gamma   90.00
#
_symmetry.space_group_name_H-M   'P 1'
#
loop_
_entity.id
_entity.type
_entity.pdbx_description
1 polymer ?
#
loop_
_entity_poly.entity_id
_entity_poly.type
_entity_poly.pdbx_seq_one_letter_code
_entity_poly.pdbx_strand_id
1 'polypeptide(L)'
;MLTSWSRQLRRTLRRLDARNRADAIPGQLPRVAFVGIGNEFNADDCVGPLIARKLAVQPTLHENVLALDAGIAPENFTGTLRKFQPDLIVLIDAVDMGQPVGTIAWLPWDAVEGMDAFTHGLPPAVLGAYLRQELNCEMGLLGIQPASLVFDQPVDPRVHADVNIVSRSVQSALRAICDPT
;
A
#
# COMPACT_ATOMS: atom_id res chain seq x y z
N MET A 1 -1.69 -20.63 -3.67
CA MET A 1 -3.00 -20.26 -3.11
C MET A 1 -2.97 -18.77 -2.80
N LEU A 2 -4.00 -17.98 -3.17
CA LEU A 2 -4.02 -16.53 -2.86
C LEU A 2 -4.32 -16.34 -1.37
N THR A 3 -3.55 -15.47 -0.71
CA THR A 3 -3.78 -15.05 0.68
C THR A 3 -5.05 -14.18 0.79
N SER A 4 -5.59 -14.01 2.00
CA SER A 4 -6.81 -13.21 2.22
C SER A 4 -6.66 -11.79 1.70
N TRP A 5 -5.58 -11.11 2.08
CA TRP A 5 -5.32 -9.73 1.68
C TRP A 5 -5.14 -9.56 0.15
N SER A 6 -4.45 -10.49 -0.52
CA SER A 6 -4.25 -10.42 -1.97
C SER A 6 -5.55 -10.64 -2.76
N ARG A 7 -6.49 -11.44 -2.22
CA ARG A 7 -7.85 -11.54 -2.78
C ARG A 7 -8.63 -10.24 -2.64
N GLN A 8 -8.50 -9.56 -1.49
CA GLN A 8 -9.15 -8.26 -1.25
C GLN A 8 -8.61 -7.19 -2.19
N LEU A 9 -7.28 -7.08 -2.32
CA LEU A 9 -6.65 -6.16 -3.28
C LEU A 9 -7.15 -6.41 -4.70
N ARG A 10 -7.13 -7.68 -5.17
CA ARG A 10 -7.63 -8.03 -6.51
C ARG A 10 -9.10 -7.67 -6.71
N ARG A 11 -9.94 -7.90 -5.68
CA ARG A 11 -11.36 -7.55 -5.73
C ARG A 11 -11.55 -6.04 -5.87
N THR A 12 -10.79 -5.25 -5.11
CA THR A 12 -10.81 -3.78 -5.20
C THR A 12 -10.39 -3.31 -6.59
N LEU A 13 -9.27 -3.81 -7.11
CA LEU A 13 -8.78 -3.45 -8.44
C LEU A 13 -9.78 -3.80 -9.55
N ARG A 14 -10.37 -4.99 -9.52
CA ARG A 14 -11.40 -5.40 -10.50
C ARG A 14 -12.64 -4.52 -10.44
N ARG A 15 -13.06 -4.12 -9.24
CA ARG A 15 -14.22 -3.23 -9.07
C ARG A 15 -13.94 -1.84 -9.64
N LEU A 16 -12.75 -1.30 -9.41
CA LEU A 16 -12.31 -0.02 -9.98
C LEU A 16 -12.20 -0.09 -11.50
N ASP A 17 -11.63 -1.15 -12.05
CA ASP A 17 -11.55 -1.37 -13.49
C ASP A 17 -12.96 -1.44 -14.12
N ALA A 18 -13.90 -2.17 -13.50
CA ALA A 18 -15.27 -2.23 -13.96
C ALA A 18 -15.98 -0.87 -13.90
N ARG A 19 -15.72 -0.06 -12.87
CA ARG A 19 -16.23 1.32 -12.75
C ARG A 19 -15.69 2.20 -13.87
N ASN A 20 -14.37 2.22 -14.08
CA ASN A 20 -13.73 3.04 -15.10
C ASN A 20 -14.20 2.69 -16.51
N ARG A 21 -14.47 1.40 -16.78
CA ARG A 21 -15.07 0.95 -18.06
C ARG A 21 -16.51 1.43 -18.23
N ALA A 22 -17.29 1.53 -17.14
CA ALA A 22 -18.68 2.01 -17.19
C ALA A 22 -18.75 3.53 -17.41
N ASP A 23 -17.78 4.30 -16.89
CA ASP A 23 -17.70 5.75 -16.99
C ASP A 23 -17.17 6.27 -18.33
N ALA A 24 -17.10 5.39 -19.37
CA ALA A 24 -16.89 5.70 -20.78
C ALA A 24 -15.49 6.10 -21.25
N ILE A 25 -14.41 5.65 -20.59
CA ILE A 25 -13.08 5.68 -21.20
C ILE A 25 -12.62 4.24 -21.46
N PRO A 26 -12.88 3.68 -22.67
CA PRO A 26 -12.49 2.31 -22.99
C PRO A 26 -10.96 2.13 -22.86
N GLY A 27 -10.54 1.13 -22.07
CA GLY A 27 -9.12 0.76 -21.92
C GLY A 27 -8.36 1.51 -20.86
N GLN A 28 -8.99 2.42 -20.10
CA GLN A 28 -8.33 3.09 -18.98
C GLN A 28 -8.30 2.17 -17.75
N LEU A 29 -7.11 1.67 -17.44
CA LEU A 29 -6.85 0.93 -16.20
C LEU A 29 -6.93 1.85 -14.98
N PRO A 30 -7.34 1.34 -13.81
CA PRO A 30 -7.35 2.14 -12.59
C PRO A 30 -5.93 2.62 -12.23
N ARG A 31 -5.83 3.86 -11.79
CA ARG A 31 -4.58 4.48 -11.32
C ARG A 31 -4.39 4.14 -9.85
N VAL A 32 -3.31 3.44 -9.54
CA VAL A 32 -3.05 2.92 -8.18
C VAL A 32 -1.72 3.46 -7.66
N ALA A 33 -1.76 4.10 -6.49
CA ALA A 33 -0.56 4.53 -5.79
C ALA A 33 -0.29 3.61 -4.59
N PHE A 34 0.90 3.01 -4.54
CA PHE A 34 1.43 2.30 -3.38
C PHE A 34 2.39 3.23 -2.65
N VAL A 35 2.12 3.50 -1.37
CA VAL A 35 2.89 4.46 -0.56
C VAL A 35 3.43 3.72 0.65
N GLY A 36 4.73 3.45 0.65
CA GLY A 36 5.44 2.80 1.75
C GLY A 36 5.79 3.82 2.83
N ILE A 37 5.31 3.59 4.03
CA ILE A 37 5.55 4.41 5.21
C ILE A 37 6.42 3.61 6.19
N GLY A 38 7.28 4.29 6.94
CA GLY A 38 8.10 3.70 7.98
C GLY A 38 9.49 4.31 8.08
N ASN A 39 10.21 3.95 9.14
CA ASN A 39 11.55 4.44 9.42
C ASN A 39 12.59 3.32 9.20
N GLU A 40 13.54 3.55 8.28
CA GLU A 40 14.58 2.56 7.96
C GLU A 40 15.51 2.22 9.14
N PHE A 41 15.56 3.08 10.14
CA PHE A 41 16.40 2.87 11.32
C PHE A 41 15.71 2.10 12.45
N ASN A 42 14.43 1.77 12.30
CA ASN A 42 13.60 1.17 13.35
C ASN A 42 13.20 -0.28 12.99
N ALA A 43 14.17 -1.19 12.89
CA ALA A 43 13.92 -2.62 12.65
C ALA A 43 12.89 -2.87 11.53
N ASP A 44 11.76 -3.52 11.86
CA ASP A 44 10.73 -3.92 10.89
C ASP A 44 9.91 -2.74 10.33
N ASP A 45 10.05 -1.55 10.90
CA ASP A 45 9.39 -0.34 10.42
C ASP A 45 9.80 0.05 9.00
N CYS A 46 10.93 -0.45 8.52
CA CYS A 46 11.40 -0.26 7.15
C CYS A 46 10.59 -1.03 6.09
N VAL A 47 9.67 -1.92 6.47
CA VAL A 47 9.00 -2.85 5.53
C VAL A 47 8.21 -2.13 4.45
N GLY A 48 7.49 -1.05 4.80
CA GLY A 48 6.73 -0.24 3.84
C GLY A 48 7.63 0.40 2.77
N PRO A 49 8.67 1.19 3.14
CA PRO A 49 9.69 1.69 2.24
C PRO A 49 10.32 0.64 1.35
N LEU A 50 10.73 -0.51 1.90
CA LEU A 50 11.35 -1.59 1.14
C LEU A 50 10.42 -2.19 0.07
N ILE A 51 9.14 -2.37 0.39
CA ILE A 51 8.14 -2.85 -0.58
C ILE A 51 7.94 -1.82 -1.69
N ALA A 52 7.77 -0.54 -1.34
CA ALA A 52 7.58 0.53 -2.31
C ALA A 52 8.75 0.66 -3.28
N ARG A 53 9.99 0.67 -2.78
CA ARG A 53 11.21 0.66 -3.61
C ARG A 53 11.25 -0.55 -4.53
N LYS A 54 10.91 -1.73 -4.02
CA LYS A 54 10.90 -2.94 -4.81
C LYS A 54 9.84 -2.93 -5.90
N LEU A 55 8.70 -2.31 -5.66
CA LEU A 55 7.68 -2.09 -6.69
C LEU A 55 8.16 -1.09 -7.74
N ALA A 56 8.75 0.03 -7.32
CA ALA A 56 9.18 1.12 -8.20
C ALA A 56 10.21 0.70 -9.27
N VAL A 57 11.10 -0.25 -8.95
CA VAL A 57 12.16 -0.72 -9.89
C VAL A 57 11.70 -1.84 -10.82
N GLN A 58 10.41 -2.21 -10.81
CA GLN A 58 9.93 -3.29 -11.66
C GLN A 58 9.73 -2.83 -13.11
N PRO A 59 10.35 -3.49 -14.10
CA PRO A 59 10.21 -3.11 -15.51
C PRO A 59 8.79 -3.23 -16.05
N THR A 60 7.94 -3.99 -15.35
CA THR A 60 6.54 -4.25 -15.73
C THR A 60 5.55 -3.36 -14.98
N LEU A 61 6.03 -2.34 -14.27
CA LEU A 61 5.14 -1.40 -13.63
C LEU A 61 4.46 -0.55 -14.71
N HIS A 62 3.14 -0.68 -14.79
CA HIS A 62 2.35 0.05 -15.78
C HIS A 62 2.33 1.55 -15.44
N GLU A 63 2.19 2.43 -16.43
CA GLU A 63 2.11 3.89 -16.24
C GLU A 63 0.98 4.33 -15.28
N ASN A 64 -0.03 3.48 -15.10
CA ASN A 64 -1.12 3.68 -14.15
C ASN A 64 -0.78 3.23 -12.71
N VAL A 65 0.46 2.87 -12.44
CA VAL A 65 0.90 2.45 -11.10
C VAL A 65 2.05 3.32 -10.65
N LEU A 66 1.86 3.94 -9.49
CA LEU A 66 2.88 4.73 -8.80
C LEU A 66 3.31 4.01 -7.53
N ALA A 67 4.61 3.88 -7.29
CA ALA A 67 5.13 3.37 -6.03
C ALA A 67 6.07 4.42 -5.43
N LEU A 68 5.77 4.84 -4.20
CA LEU A 68 6.48 5.89 -3.47
C LEU A 68 7.04 5.36 -2.16
N ASP A 69 8.33 5.47 -1.99
CA ASP A 69 8.96 5.39 -0.68
C ASP A 69 8.75 6.74 0.02
N ALA A 70 7.83 6.79 0.94
CA ALA A 70 7.47 8.00 1.66
C ALA A 70 8.18 8.14 3.00
N GLY A 71 8.87 7.07 3.46
CA GLY A 71 9.58 7.09 4.72
C GLY A 71 8.69 7.53 5.88
N ILE A 72 9.21 8.42 6.72
CA ILE A 72 8.50 8.93 7.92
C ILE A 72 7.63 10.16 7.65
N ALA A 73 7.62 10.69 6.42
CA ALA A 73 6.96 11.95 6.08
C ALA A 73 6.09 11.82 4.81
N PRO A 74 5.05 10.96 4.82
CA PRO A 74 4.20 10.70 3.66
C PRO A 74 3.44 11.96 3.18
N GLU A 75 3.25 12.95 4.03
CA GLU A 75 2.66 14.25 3.69
C GLU A 75 3.44 15.00 2.61
N ASN A 76 4.75 14.78 2.50
CA ASN A 76 5.61 15.41 1.49
C ASN A 76 5.26 14.95 0.07
N PHE A 77 4.56 13.85 -0.07
CA PHE A 77 4.18 13.26 -1.36
C PHE A 77 2.77 13.63 -1.83
N THR A 78 2.03 14.44 -1.08
CA THR A 78 0.68 14.88 -1.44
C THR A 78 0.63 15.57 -2.80
N GLY A 79 1.64 16.39 -3.11
CA GLY A 79 1.77 17.03 -4.43
C GLY A 79 1.97 16.04 -5.58
N THR A 80 2.73 14.97 -5.36
CA THR A 80 2.95 13.88 -6.32
C THR A 80 1.67 13.08 -6.54
N LEU A 81 0.97 12.74 -5.46
CA LEU A 81 -0.31 12.03 -5.51
C LEU A 81 -1.38 12.87 -6.22
N ARG A 82 -1.42 14.19 -5.95
CA ARG A 82 -2.33 15.11 -6.64
C ARG A 82 -2.08 15.15 -8.16
N LYS A 83 -0.83 15.16 -8.60
CA LYS A 83 -0.47 15.10 -10.03
C LYS A 83 -0.81 13.73 -10.65
N PHE A 84 -0.63 12.68 -9.88
CA PHE A 84 -0.90 11.31 -10.34
C PHE A 84 -2.40 11.01 -10.42
N GLN A 85 -3.28 11.68 -9.65
CA GLN A 85 -4.74 11.45 -9.63
C GLN A 85 -5.11 9.97 -9.48
N PRO A 86 -4.78 9.33 -8.35
CA PRO A 86 -5.05 7.91 -8.14
C PRO A 86 -6.56 7.63 -7.96
N ASP A 87 -7.02 6.48 -8.45
CA ASP A 87 -8.32 5.90 -8.08
C ASP A 87 -8.24 5.17 -6.72
N LEU A 88 -7.05 4.65 -6.41
CA LEU A 88 -6.76 3.93 -5.17
C LEU A 88 -5.38 4.32 -4.63
N ILE A 89 -5.33 4.63 -3.34
CA ILE A 89 -4.07 4.72 -2.58
C ILE A 89 -3.99 3.54 -1.62
N VAL A 90 -2.91 2.77 -1.73
CA VAL A 90 -2.57 1.69 -0.79
C VAL A 90 -1.39 2.15 0.04
N LEU A 91 -1.64 2.48 1.30
CA LEU A 91 -0.58 2.68 2.27
C LEU A 91 0.01 1.31 2.65
N ILE A 92 1.31 1.23 2.86
CA ILE A 92 2.02 0.01 3.27
C ILE A 92 2.87 0.38 4.48
N ASP A 93 2.61 -0.29 5.61
CA ASP A 93 3.23 0.07 6.88
C ASP A 93 3.39 -1.15 7.80
N ALA A 94 4.34 -1.06 8.74
CA ALA A 94 4.42 -1.97 9.88
C ALA A 94 3.34 -1.58 10.90
N VAL A 95 2.43 -2.50 11.20
CA VAL A 95 1.29 -2.22 12.09
C VAL A 95 1.19 -3.30 13.15
N ASP A 96 1.13 -2.90 14.41
CA ASP A 96 0.82 -3.84 15.49
C ASP A 96 -0.66 -4.18 15.48
N MET A 97 -0.96 -5.36 14.97
CA MET A 97 -2.33 -5.89 14.83
C MET A 97 -2.63 -6.96 15.90
N GLY A 98 -1.69 -7.22 16.82
CA GLY A 98 -1.78 -8.32 17.79
C GLY A 98 -1.77 -9.71 17.12
N GLN A 99 -1.15 -9.84 15.94
CA GLN A 99 -1.10 -11.07 15.15
C GLN A 99 0.30 -11.70 15.21
N PRO A 100 0.47 -12.95 14.77
CA PRO A 100 1.80 -13.52 14.58
C PRO A 100 2.66 -12.67 13.65
N VAL A 101 3.96 -12.51 13.98
CA VAL A 101 4.93 -11.73 13.20
C VAL A 101 4.97 -12.18 11.75
N GLY A 102 4.99 -11.22 10.82
CA GLY A 102 4.89 -11.49 9.39
C GLY A 102 3.46 -11.72 8.89
N THR A 103 2.44 -11.51 9.73
CA THR A 103 1.05 -11.52 9.25
C THR A 103 0.81 -10.28 8.39
N ILE A 104 0.32 -10.51 7.16
CA ILE A 104 -0.05 -9.44 6.23
C ILE A 104 -1.56 -9.34 6.18
N ALA A 105 -2.11 -8.15 6.41
CA ALA A 105 -3.54 -7.89 6.38
C ALA A 105 -3.89 -6.69 5.50
N TRP A 106 -5.02 -6.79 4.81
CA TRP A 106 -5.67 -5.65 4.17
C TRP A 106 -6.66 -5.04 5.16
N LEU A 107 -6.45 -3.79 5.51
CA LEU A 107 -7.31 -3.02 6.38
C LEU A 107 -8.06 -1.99 5.52
N PRO A 108 -9.39 -2.10 5.42
CA PRO A 108 -10.18 -1.07 4.75
C PRO A 108 -10.05 0.24 5.53
N TRP A 109 -10.14 1.37 4.83
CA TRP A 109 -9.83 2.65 5.43
C TRP A 109 -10.71 2.99 6.66
N ASP A 110 -11.97 2.62 6.61
CA ASP A 110 -12.90 2.86 7.73
C ASP A 110 -12.48 2.13 9.02
N ALA A 111 -11.73 1.02 8.90
CA ALA A 111 -11.13 0.35 10.06
C ALA A 111 -9.87 1.05 10.55
N VAL A 112 -9.14 1.74 9.67
CA VAL A 112 -7.90 2.47 9.99
C VAL A 112 -8.20 3.76 10.76
N GLU A 113 -9.30 4.45 10.46
CA GLU A 113 -9.69 5.72 11.09
C GLU A 113 -9.88 5.61 12.61
N GLY A 114 -10.09 4.42 13.14
CA GLY A 114 -10.25 4.16 14.58
C GLY A 114 -9.05 3.52 15.27
N MET A 115 -7.92 3.35 14.59
CA MET A 115 -6.75 2.66 15.14
C MET A 115 -5.74 3.66 15.73
N ASP A 116 -5.39 3.46 17.02
CA ASP A 116 -4.31 4.21 17.70
C ASP A 116 -2.91 3.59 17.47
N ALA A 117 -2.80 2.61 16.55
CA ALA A 117 -1.63 1.73 16.42
C ALA A 117 -0.47 2.29 15.56
N PHE A 118 -0.44 3.60 15.33
CA PHE A 118 0.56 4.23 14.47
C PHE A 118 1.62 4.99 15.26
N THR A 119 2.89 4.75 14.94
CA THR A 119 4.05 5.25 15.67
C THR A 119 4.69 6.51 15.08
N HIS A 120 4.16 7.05 13.97
CA HIS A 120 4.75 8.17 13.22
C HIS A 120 4.02 9.50 13.48
N GLY A 121 4.71 10.63 13.20
CA GLY A 121 4.32 11.97 13.63
C GLY A 121 2.95 12.47 13.17
N LEU A 122 2.51 12.20 11.93
CA LEU A 122 1.14 12.45 11.48
C LEU A 122 0.39 11.12 11.40
N PRO A 123 -0.67 10.92 12.20
CA PRO A 123 -1.44 9.68 12.12
C PRO A 123 -1.90 9.42 10.68
N PRO A 124 -1.71 8.22 10.12
CA PRO A 124 -2.20 7.88 8.77
C PRO A 124 -3.68 8.20 8.57
N ALA A 125 -4.50 8.11 9.63
CA ALA A 125 -5.90 8.50 9.62
C ALA A 125 -6.09 9.97 9.19
N VAL A 126 -5.27 10.89 9.71
CA VAL A 126 -5.36 12.33 9.37
C VAL A 126 -4.92 12.57 7.93
N LEU A 127 -3.79 11.99 7.52
CA LEU A 127 -3.32 12.06 6.14
C LEU A 127 -4.34 11.48 5.16
N GLY A 128 -4.90 10.34 5.48
CA GLY A 128 -5.86 9.68 4.63
C GLY A 128 -7.20 10.41 4.52
N ALA A 129 -7.70 10.98 5.61
CA ALA A 129 -8.90 11.83 5.56
C ALA A 129 -8.66 13.03 4.62
N TYR A 130 -7.51 13.68 4.73
CA TYR A 130 -7.11 14.76 3.83
C TYR A 130 -7.03 14.29 2.36
N LEU A 131 -6.33 13.20 2.08
CA LEU A 131 -6.16 12.69 0.71
C LEU A 131 -7.50 12.23 0.09
N ARG A 132 -8.36 11.59 0.87
CA ARG A 132 -9.70 11.17 0.39
C ARG A 132 -10.54 12.38 0.00
N GLN A 133 -10.54 13.42 0.82
CA GLN A 133 -11.30 14.64 0.55
C GLN A 133 -10.75 15.41 -0.66
N GLU A 134 -9.43 15.50 -0.78
CA GLU A 134 -8.74 16.26 -1.83
C GLU A 134 -8.79 15.54 -3.20
N LEU A 135 -8.62 14.22 -3.21
CA LEU A 135 -8.43 13.43 -4.45
C LEU A 135 -9.68 12.63 -4.84
N ASN A 136 -10.68 12.56 -3.97
CA ASN A 136 -11.88 11.72 -4.18
C ASN A 136 -11.53 10.27 -4.59
N CYS A 137 -10.50 9.70 -3.96
CA CYS A 137 -9.99 8.36 -4.24
C CYS A 137 -10.32 7.38 -3.12
N GLU A 138 -10.27 6.09 -3.45
CA GLU A 138 -10.34 5.05 -2.44
C GLU A 138 -9.00 4.87 -1.72
N MET A 139 -9.06 4.40 -0.47
CA MET A 139 -7.87 4.12 0.32
C MET A 139 -7.96 2.78 1.03
N GLY A 140 -6.80 2.17 1.25
CA GLY A 140 -6.64 1.00 2.09
C GLY A 140 -5.24 0.97 2.68
N LEU A 141 -5.07 0.19 3.74
CA LEU A 141 -3.78 -0.05 4.37
C LEU A 141 -3.42 -1.53 4.24
N LEU A 142 -2.24 -1.80 3.74
CA LEU A 142 -1.60 -3.10 3.80
C LEU A 142 -0.68 -3.10 5.02
N GLY A 143 -1.19 -3.62 6.13
CA GLY A 143 -0.46 -3.74 7.39
C GLY A 143 0.37 -5.03 7.42
N ILE A 144 1.60 -4.92 7.91
CA ILE A 144 2.50 -6.03 8.16
C ILE A 144 2.80 -6.08 9.65
N GLN A 145 2.53 -7.21 10.33
CA GLN A 145 2.80 -7.37 11.75
C GLN A 145 4.30 -7.41 12.02
N PRO A 146 4.88 -6.42 12.72
CA PRO A 146 6.29 -6.42 13.07
C PRO A 146 6.60 -7.34 14.25
N ALA A 147 7.87 -7.72 14.39
CA ALA A 147 8.44 -8.30 15.60
C ALA A 147 8.96 -7.19 16.52
N SER A 148 9.57 -6.16 15.96
CA SER A 148 10.16 -5.04 16.70
C SER A 148 10.14 -3.76 15.85
N LEU A 149 9.97 -2.62 16.52
CA LEU A 149 10.10 -1.28 15.94
C LEU A 149 11.20 -0.48 16.65
N VAL A 150 12.11 -1.19 17.32
CA VAL A 150 13.19 -0.58 18.11
C VAL A 150 14.28 -0.08 17.19
N PHE A 151 14.79 1.13 17.48
CA PHE A 151 15.89 1.76 16.75
C PHE A 151 17.14 0.89 16.74
N ASP A 152 17.83 0.87 15.61
CA ASP A 152 19.09 0.16 15.37
C ASP A 152 19.06 -1.35 15.64
N GLN A 153 17.89 -1.97 15.50
CA GLN A 153 17.73 -3.42 15.55
C GLN A 153 17.60 -3.98 14.12
N PRO A 154 18.04 -5.23 13.87
CA PRO A 154 17.90 -5.85 12.57
C PRO A 154 16.42 -6.16 12.27
N VAL A 155 16.09 -6.15 10.99
CA VAL A 155 14.77 -6.59 10.50
C VAL A 155 14.57 -8.08 10.75
N ASP A 156 13.40 -8.46 11.29
CA ASP A 156 13.04 -9.87 11.46
C ASP A 156 13.02 -10.60 10.09
N PRO A 157 13.64 -11.77 9.97
CA PRO A 157 13.70 -12.50 8.70
C PRO A 157 12.32 -12.82 8.08
N ARG A 158 11.28 -12.98 8.92
CA ARG A 158 9.90 -13.22 8.46
C ARG A 158 9.36 -11.97 7.78
N VAL A 159 9.51 -10.80 8.42
CA VAL A 159 9.09 -9.50 7.88
C VAL A 159 9.89 -9.15 6.61
N HIS A 160 11.18 -9.42 6.61
CA HIS A 160 12.01 -9.25 5.40
C HIS A 160 11.54 -10.14 4.24
N ALA A 161 11.11 -11.37 4.52
CA ALA A 161 10.54 -12.27 3.49
C ALA A 161 9.24 -11.70 2.90
N ASP A 162 8.43 -10.99 3.69
CA ASP A 162 7.17 -10.41 3.27
C ASP A 162 7.35 -9.34 2.19
N VAL A 163 8.47 -8.64 2.14
CA VAL A 163 8.82 -7.71 1.05
C VAL A 163 8.69 -8.39 -0.31
N ASN A 164 9.19 -9.63 -0.42
CA ASN A 164 9.10 -10.41 -1.65
C ASN A 164 7.68 -10.92 -1.93
N ILE A 165 7.00 -11.38 -0.89
CA ILE A 165 5.64 -11.93 -0.97
C ILE A 165 4.68 -10.85 -1.44
N VAL A 166 4.71 -9.68 -0.79
CA VAL A 166 3.85 -8.54 -1.13
C VAL A 166 4.13 -8.06 -2.55
N SER A 167 5.39 -7.79 -2.88
CA SER A 167 5.75 -7.27 -4.20
C SER A 167 5.30 -8.19 -5.34
N ARG A 168 5.52 -9.51 -5.21
CA ARG A 168 5.05 -10.49 -6.22
C ARG A 168 3.53 -10.57 -6.31
N SER A 169 2.84 -10.51 -5.17
CA SER A 169 1.38 -10.61 -5.13
C SER A 169 0.71 -9.38 -5.71
N VAL A 170 1.25 -8.18 -5.43
CA VAL A 170 0.82 -6.91 -6.04
C VAL A 170 0.99 -6.97 -7.55
N GLN A 171 2.17 -7.35 -8.05
CA GLN A 171 2.42 -7.49 -9.49
C GLN A 171 1.43 -8.46 -10.16
N SER A 172 1.21 -9.62 -9.50
CA SER A 172 0.25 -10.61 -10.01
C SER A 172 -1.19 -10.08 -10.01
N ALA A 173 -1.54 -9.21 -9.06
CA ALA A 173 -2.86 -8.57 -9.02
C ALA A 173 -3.03 -7.53 -10.14
N LEU A 174 -1.99 -6.73 -10.38
CA LEU A 174 -1.98 -5.71 -11.43
C LEU A 174 -2.03 -6.35 -12.82
N ARG A 175 -1.23 -7.39 -13.09
CA ARG A 175 -1.29 -8.13 -14.37
C ARG A 175 -2.68 -8.69 -14.67
N ALA A 176 -3.38 -9.18 -13.65
CA ALA A 176 -4.71 -9.76 -13.82
C ALA A 176 -5.81 -8.76 -14.23
N ILE A 177 -5.54 -7.45 -14.19
CA ILE A 177 -6.43 -6.40 -14.71
C ILE A 177 -5.93 -5.86 -16.07
N CYS A 178 -4.61 -5.93 -16.33
CA CYS A 178 -4.04 -5.52 -17.62
C CYS A 178 -4.32 -6.53 -18.73
N ASP A 179 -4.29 -7.83 -18.41
CA ASP A 179 -4.51 -8.95 -19.33
C ASP A 179 -5.72 -9.79 -18.87
N PRO A 180 -6.96 -9.32 -19.05
CA PRO A 180 -8.13 -10.13 -18.76
C PRO A 180 -8.22 -11.26 -19.81
N THR A 181 -7.79 -12.47 -19.41
CA THR A 181 -8.05 -13.72 -20.18
C THR A 181 -9.50 -14.10 -20.14
#